data_ca074fcdc93148cd7209fd36c129cd9e
#
_entry.id   ca074fcdc93148cd7209fd36c129cd9e
#
_cell.length_a   1.000
_cell.length_b   1.000
_cell.length_c   1.000
_cell.angle_alpha   90.00
_cell.angle_beta   90.00
_cell.angle_gamma   90.00
#
_symmetry.space_group_name_H-M   'P 1'
#
loop_
_entity.id
_entity.type
_entity.pdbx_description
1 polymer ?
#
loop_
_entity_poly.entity_id
_entity_poly.type
_entity_poly.pdbx_seq_one_letter_code
_entity_poly.pdbx_strand_id
1 'polypeptide(L)'
;MESKNTSLTNTYDIVSRFATEGTVADIRPLGNGLINDTYKVSTKEADAPDYVLQRVNTTVFTDVDMLMDNIAAVTRHIRKKLEAANVTDIDRKVLRFIAADGGKLYHREADGTVWRMMVFIPNAKTHEAVTPEYSYFAGNAFGHFEDMLVDIPEKLGEVIPDFHNMEFRMKQLREVIEKNPAGRVGEDAVKQLLDLIGKDAEEMCKAERMGREGKLPKRVCHCDTKVNNMMFDEEGHVLCVIDLDTVMPSFVFSDYGDFLRSAANTTAEDDPDMSHVAFNEEIFKAFTRGYIEGARFLTPVETENLPYAVALFPFMQSVRFLWDYLSGDHYWKCKYPQHNLDRARNQMRLYQCVREHDDMMREYIKECQQEQNTCKG
;
A
#
# COMPACT_ATOMS: atom_id res chain seq x y z
N MET A 1 27.72 -7.18 20.47
CA MET A 1 28.20 -5.85 19.99
C MET A 1 28.98 -5.92 18.66
N GLU A 2 29.60 -7.04 18.32
CA GLU A 2 30.35 -7.21 17.05
C GLU A 2 29.51 -7.29 15.78
N SER A 3 28.27 -7.76 15.84
CA SER A 3 27.39 -7.87 14.64
C SER A 3 26.89 -6.52 14.07
N LYS A 4 26.80 -5.47 14.90
CA LYS A 4 26.37 -4.13 14.45
C LYS A 4 27.49 -3.35 13.74
N ASN A 5 28.76 -3.57 14.09
CA ASN A 5 29.88 -2.86 13.47
C ASN A 5 30.24 -3.42 12.08
N THR A 6 30.10 -4.72 11.87
CA THR A 6 30.37 -5.37 10.57
C THR A 6 29.34 -4.92 9.50
N SER A 7 28.09 -4.60 9.91
CA SER A 7 27.05 -4.13 8.98
C SER A 7 27.27 -2.70 8.47
N LEU A 8 27.85 -1.81 9.31
CA LEU A 8 28.07 -0.40 8.93
C LEU A 8 29.24 -0.22 7.95
N THR A 9 30.34 -0.96 8.10
CA THR A 9 31.48 -0.90 7.19
C THR A 9 31.08 -1.31 5.78
N ASN A 10 30.18 -2.30 5.64
CA ASN A 10 29.63 -2.75 4.36
C ASN A 10 28.75 -1.67 3.70
N THR A 11 28.00 -0.84 4.46
CA THR A 11 27.12 0.17 3.87
C THR A 11 27.87 1.29 3.15
N TYR A 12 29.07 1.67 3.59
CA TYR A 12 29.91 2.65 2.85
C TYR A 12 30.36 2.11 1.50
N ASP A 13 30.74 0.84 1.43
CA ASP A 13 31.13 0.18 0.17
C ASP A 13 29.91 0.11 -0.77
N ILE A 14 28.73 -0.21 -0.24
CA ILE A 14 27.48 -0.21 -1.01
C ILE A 14 27.16 1.17 -1.57
N VAL A 15 27.24 2.23 -0.74
CA VAL A 15 27.00 3.62 -1.19
C VAL A 15 27.92 4.01 -2.34
N SER A 16 29.19 3.58 -2.31
CA SER A 16 30.17 3.86 -3.38
C SER A 16 29.79 3.27 -4.75
N ARG A 17 28.82 2.35 -4.81
CA ARG A 17 28.29 1.75 -6.04
C ARG A 17 27.26 2.63 -6.75
N PHE A 18 26.84 3.73 -6.14
CA PHE A 18 25.83 4.62 -6.68
C PHE A 18 26.43 5.95 -7.11
N ALA A 19 25.88 6.56 -8.16
CA ALA A 19 26.30 7.85 -8.70
C ALA A 19 25.84 9.01 -7.79
N THR A 20 26.36 9.06 -6.56
CA THR A 20 26.07 10.11 -5.59
C THR A 20 26.84 11.40 -5.89
N GLU A 21 26.21 12.53 -5.59
CA GLU A 21 26.85 13.84 -5.54
C GLU A 21 27.36 14.09 -4.11
N GLY A 22 28.49 14.75 -3.97
CA GLY A 22 29.09 15.08 -2.67
C GLY A 22 29.83 13.90 -2.00
N THR A 23 30.42 14.19 -0.84
CA THR A 23 31.19 13.25 -0.04
C THR A 23 30.34 12.74 1.12
N VAL A 24 30.25 11.42 1.31
CA VAL A 24 29.51 10.85 2.44
C VAL A 24 30.11 11.29 3.77
N ALA A 25 29.28 11.84 4.64
CA ALA A 25 29.64 12.26 5.99
C ALA A 25 29.27 11.21 7.04
N ASP A 26 28.04 10.64 6.93
CA ASP A 26 27.49 9.71 7.92
C ASP A 26 26.44 8.79 7.29
N ILE A 27 26.31 7.57 7.83
CA ILE A 27 25.28 6.61 7.47
C ILE A 27 24.63 6.11 8.76
N ARG A 28 23.33 6.32 8.92
CA ARG A 28 22.59 5.90 10.12
C ARG A 28 21.25 5.27 9.75
N PRO A 29 20.73 4.33 10.57
CA PRO A 29 19.38 3.80 10.38
C PRO A 29 18.33 4.91 10.32
N LEU A 30 17.35 4.76 9.40
CA LEU A 30 16.25 5.70 9.21
C LEU A 30 14.92 4.96 9.38
N GLY A 31 14.17 5.33 10.43
CA GLY A 31 12.86 4.72 10.72
C GLY A 31 12.93 3.26 11.20
N ASN A 32 11.75 2.64 11.31
CA ASN A 32 11.57 1.25 11.72
C ASN A 32 10.87 0.46 10.61
N GLY A 33 11.37 0.53 9.37
CA GLY A 33 10.79 -0.18 8.24
C GLY A 33 10.54 -1.66 8.56
N LEU A 34 9.32 -2.15 8.30
CA LEU A 34 8.94 -3.53 8.61
C LEU A 34 9.46 -4.53 7.57
N ILE A 35 9.65 -4.06 6.33
CA ILE A 35 10.00 -4.90 5.18
C ILE A 35 11.45 -4.68 4.75
N ASN A 36 11.84 -3.43 4.48
CA ASN A 36 13.19 -3.06 4.02
C ASN A 36 14.02 -2.45 5.14
N ASP A 37 15.32 -2.76 5.19
CA ASP A 37 16.25 -2.00 6.05
C ASP A 37 16.57 -0.67 5.38
N THR A 38 16.38 0.42 6.11
CA THR A 38 16.49 1.78 5.56
C THR A 38 17.53 2.59 6.35
N TYR A 39 18.37 3.32 5.62
CA TYR A 39 19.43 4.16 6.16
C TYR A 39 19.37 5.56 5.55
N LYS A 40 19.65 6.59 6.35
CA LYS A 40 19.96 7.93 5.87
C LYS A 40 21.46 8.01 5.61
N VAL A 41 21.83 8.49 4.43
CA VAL A 41 23.21 8.81 4.03
C VAL A 41 23.30 10.33 3.95
N SER A 42 24.08 10.92 4.83
CA SER A 42 24.31 12.38 4.85
C SER A 42 25.58 12.74 4.10
N THR A 43 25.56 13.85 3.36
CA THR A 43 26.71 14.40 2.65
C THR A 43 27.38 15.53 3.45
N LYS A 44 28.64 15.86 3.12
CA LYS A 44 29.42 16.93 3.78
C LYS A 44 29.10 18.30 3.21
N GLU A 45 28.90 18.35 1.91
CA GLU A 45 28.69 19.57 1.16
C GLU A 45 27.23 20.05 1.30
N ALA A 46 27.07 21.32 1.64
CA ALA A 46 25.73 21.88 1.90
C ALA A 46 24.82 21.96 0.65
N ASP A 47 25.42 21.95 -0.52
CA ASP A 47 24.76 21.97 -1.83
C ASP A 47 24.56 20.59 -2.44
N ALA A 48 25.12 19.54 -1.84
CA ALA A 48 24.88 18.17 -2.25
C ALA A 48 23.67 17.56 -1.50
N PRO A 49 22.84 16.74 -2.16
CA PRO A 49 21.71 16.11 -1.51
C PRO A 49 22.14 15.01 -0.53
N ASP A 50 21.38 14.85 0.55
CA ASP A 50 21.37 13.61 1.33
C ASP A 50 20.63 12.51 0.59
N TYR A 51 20.80 11.23 1.00
CA TYR A 51 20.18 10.09 0.34
C TYR A 51 19.51 9.16 1.34
N VAL A 52 18.61 8.32 0.81
CA VAL A 52 18.06 7.15 1.49
C VAL A 52 18.60 5.91 0.81
N LEU A 53 19.33 5.08 1.55
CA LEU A 53 19.78 3.77 1.11
C LEU A 53 18.84 2.70 1.68
N GLN A 54 18.38 1.78 0.84
CA GLN A 54 17.50 0.69 1.27
C GLN A 54 18.02 -0.67 0.83
N ARG A 55 17.99 -1.64 1.75
CA ARG A 55 18.14 -3.06 1.42
C ARG A 55 16.77 -3.64 1.12
N VAL A 56 16.58 -4.05 -0.14
CA VAL A 56 15.31 -4.60 -0.62
C VAL A 56 15.10 -6.02 -0.06
N ASN A 57 13.93 -6.29 0.47
CA ASN A 57 13.57 -7.63 0.95
C ASN A 57 13.20 -8.55 -0.24
N THR A 58 14.17 -9.31 -0.72
CA THR A 58 14.02 -10.21 -1.87
C THR A 58 13.19 -11.47 -1.57
N THR A 59 12.81 -11.72 -0.32
CA THR A 59 11.87 -12.81 0.03
C THR A 59 10.42 -12.39 -0.24
N VAL A 60 10.12 -11.09 -0.19
CA VAL A 60 8.82 -10.52 -0.53
C VAL A 60 8.80 -10.15 -2.01
N PHE A 61 9.80 -9.42 -2.47
CA PHE A 61 9.94 -8.94 -3.86
C PHE A 61 10.93 -9.83 -4.61
N THR A 62 10.43 -10.94 -5.13
CA THR A 62 11.27 -11.98 -5.75
C THR A 62 11.82 -11.57 -7.12
N ASP A 63 11.10 -10.72 -7.86
CA ASP A 63 11.53 -10.13 -9.13
C ASP A 63 11.91 -8.65 -8.94
N VAL A 64 13.18 -8.43 -8.57
CA VAL A 64 13.69 -7.07 -8.32
C VAL A 64 13.79 -6.25 -9.60
N ASP A 65 14.05 -6.87 -10.74
CA ASP A 65 14.08 -6.16 -12.03
C ASP A 65 12.70 -5.58 -12.33
N MET A 66 11.63 -6.39 -12.25
CA MET A 66 10.25 -5.93 -12.41
C MET A 66 9.88 -4.82 -11.40
N LEU A 67 10.23 -5.00 -10.13
CA LEU A 67 9.99 -4.00 -9.08
C LEU A 67 10.60 -2.65 -9.46
N MET A 68 11.88 -2.64 -9.83
CA MET A 68 12.60 -1.40 -10.11
C MET A 68 12.21 -0.80 -11.46
N ASP A 69 11.83 -1.62 -12.43
CA ASP A 69 11.27 -1.15 -13.72
C ASP A 69 9.92 -0.45 -13.52
N ASN A 70 9.02 -1.01 -12.69
CA ASN A 70 7.76 -0.35 -12.33
C ASN A 70 8.02 1.01 -11.66
N ILE A 71 8.87 1.05 -10.65
CA ILE A 71 9.22 2.28 -9.92
C ILE A 71 9.82 3.33 -10.87
N ALA A 72 10.74 2.91 -11.73
CA ALA A 72 11.36 3.79 -12.71
C ALA A 72 10.36 4.36 -13.72
N ALA A 73 9.45 3.53 -14.23
CA ALA A 73 8.42 3.96 -15.15
C ALA A 73 7.48 5.00 -14.50
N VAL A 74 6.98 4.68 -13.30
CA VAL A 74 6.06 5.54 -12.53
C VAL A 74 6.71 6.88 -12.18
N THR A 75 7.89 6.87 -11.58
CA THR A 75 8.56 8.10 -11.14
C THR A 75 8.97 8.99 -12.33
N ARG A 76 9.44 8.40 -13.43
CA ARG A 76 9.74 9.12 -14.68
C ARG A 76 8.50 9.74 -15.30
N HIS A 77 7.37 9.00 -15.34
CA HIS A 77 6.12 9.49 -15.92
C HIS A 77 5.55 10.66 -15.12
N ILE A 78 5.50 10.53 -13.78
CA ILE A 78 5.06 11.61 -12.88
C ILE A 78 5.96 12.83 -13.04
N ARG A 79 7.29 12.67 -13.02
CA ARG A 79 8.25 13.76 -13.20
C ARG A 79 8.00 14.50 -14.51
N LYS A 80 7.84 13.80 -15.63
CA LYS A 80 7.54 14.40 -16.93
C LYS A 80 6.26 15.25 -16.92
N LYS A 81 5.21 14.79 -16.24
CA LYS A 81 3.96 15.57 -16.09
C LYS A 81 4.16 16.83 -15.24
N LEU A 82 4.89 16.72 -14.14
CA LEU A 82 5.20 17.86 -13.28
C LEU A 82 6.06 18.91 -14.02
N GLU A 83 7.05 18.47 -14.81
CA GLU A 83 7.86 19.35 -15.67
C GLU A 83 6.99 20.06 -16.72
N ALA A 84 6.10 19.33 -17.41
CA ALA A 84 5.19 19.88 -18.39
C ALA A 84 4.20 20.89 -17.77
N ALA A 85 3.83 20.72 -16.51
CA ALA A 85 2.98 21.64 -15.75
C ALA A 85 3.77 22.82 -15.13
N ASN A 86 5.08 22.93 -15.39
CA ASN A 86 5.99 23.91 -14.79
C ASN A 86 5.95 23.96 -13.26
N VAL A 87 5.77 22.80 -12.62
CA VAL A 87 5.82 22.68 -11.16
C VAL A 87 7.25 22.91 -10.68
N THR A 88 7.40 23.72 -9.67
CA THR A 88 8.69 23.96 -8.99
C THR A 88 8.97 22.87 -7.97
N ASP A 89 10.25 22.69 -7.62
CA ASP A 89 10.67 21.79 -6.54
C ASP A 89 10.26 20.30 -6.76
N ILE A 90 10.41 19.84 -8.00
CA ILE A 90 9.96 18.51 -8.45
C ILE A 90 10.62 17.38 -7.63
N ASP A 91 11.86 17.55 -7.17
CA ASP A 91 12.57 16.54 -6.38
C ASP A 91 11.96 16.31 -4.99
N ARG A 92 11.05 17.18 -4.55
CA ARG A 92 10.21 16.96 -3.35
C ARG A 92 8.81 16.41 -3.68
N LYS A 93 8.41 16.40 -4.97
CA LYS A 93 7.07 15.98 -5.42
C LYS A 93 7.02 14.57 -5.98
N VAL A 94 8.17 14.01 -6.33
CA VAL A 94 8.31 12.62 -6.81
C VAL A 94 9.67 12.06 -6.42
N LEU A 95 9.72 10.79 -6.02
CA LEU A 95 10.97 10.13 -5.64
C LEU A 95 11.97 10.11 -6.82
N ARG A 96 13.26 10.39 -6.52
CA ARG A 96 14.36 10.32 -7.47
C ARG A 96 15.33 9.23 -7.06
N PHE A 97 15.35 8.14 -7.81
CA PHE A 97 16.28 7.04 -7.59
C PHE A 97 17.62 7.32 -8.28
N ILE A 98 18.70 6.86 -7.65
CA ILE A 98 20.06 7.06 -8.11
C ILE A 98 20.56 5.80 -8.83
N ALA A 99 21.18 6.00 -10.00
CA ALA A 99 21.76 4.90 -10.75
C ALA A 99 22.96 4.29 -10.01
N ALA A 100 23.02 2.97 -9.99
CA ALA A 100 24.18 2.21 -9.54
C ALA A 100 25.16 1.99 -10.71
N ASP A 101 26.30 1.38 -10.41
CA ASP A 101 27.24 0.91 -11.42
C ASP A 101 26.54 0.06 -12.48
N GLY A 102 26.77 0.35 -13.75
CA GLY A 102 26.08 -0.30 -14.88
C GLY A 102 24.72 0.30 -15.25
N GLY A 103 24.30 1.38 -14.59
CA GLY A 103 23.13 2.19 -14.98
C GLY A 103 21.78 1.68 -14.48
N LYS A 104 21.72 0.57 -13.73
CA LYS A 104 20.49 0.11 -13.05
C LYS A 104 20.20 0.98 -11.82
N LEU A 105 18.92 1.09 -11.42
CA LEU A 105 18.49 1.81 -10.21
C LEU A 105 18.64 0.97 -8.92
N TYR A 106 19.39 -0.11 -8.98
CA TYR A 106 19.74 -0.94 -7.84
C TYR A 106 21.11 -1.58 -8.04
N HIS A 107 21.75 -1.95 -6.95
CA HIS A 107 22.98 -2.74 -6.91
C HIS A 107 22.69 -4.11 -6.31
N ARG A 108 23.22 -5.18 -6.92
CA ARG A 108 23.13 -6.54 -6.40
C ARG A 108 24.51 -7.03 -6.01
N GLU A 109 24.67 -7.37 -4.73
CA GLU A 109 25.90 -7.98 -4.20
C GLU A 109 26.07 -9.43 -4.66
N ALA A 110 27.28 -9.96 -4.51
CA ALA A 110 27.62 -11.34 -4.87
C ALA A 110 26.82 -12.40 -4.06
N ASP A 111 26.41 -12.07 -2.85
CA ASP A 111 25.57 -12.92 -1.99
C ASP A 111 24.07 -12.88 -2.33
N GLY A 112 23.69 -12.08 -3.34
CA GLY A 112 22.32 -11.88 -3.80
C GLY A 112 21.58 -10.75 -3.10
N THR A 113 22.17 -10.10 -2.08
CA THR A 113 21.57 -8.93 -1.41
C THR A 113 21.40 -7.78 -2.41
N VAL A 114 20.27 -7.11 -2.35
CA VAL A 114 19.92 -6.02 -3.27
C VAL A 114 19.76 -4.72 -2.51
N TRP A 115 20.38 -3.67 -3.06
CA TRP A 115 20.36 -2.32 -2.52
C TRP A 115 19.88 -1.33 -3.57
N ARG A 116 19.11 -0.32 -3.13
CA ARG A 116 18.72 0.83 -3.96
C ARG A 116 18.95 2.11 -3.18
N MET A 117 19.10 3.21 -3.91
CA MET A 117 19.32 4.52 -3.33
C MET A 117 18.40 5.54 -3.99
N MET A 118 17.89 6.47 -3.18
CA MET A 118 17.09 7.61 -3.64
C MET A 118 17.50 8.88 -2.92
N VAL A 119 17.19 10.02 -3.50
CA VAL A 119 17.42 11.32 -2.86
C VAL A 119 16.54 11.46 -1.63
N PHE A 120 17.12 11.93 -0.54
CA PHE A 120 16.37 12.26 0.68
C PHE A 120 15.61 13.58 0.47
N ILE A 121 14.32 13.60 0.81
CA ILE A 121 13.50 14.82 0.74
C ILE A 121 13.68 15.61 2.04
N PRO A 122 14.37 16.76 2.01
CA PRO A 122 14.60 17.56 3.22
C PRO A 122 13.33 18.28 3.67
N ASN A 123 13.26 18.64 4.96
CA ASN A 123 12.16 19.38 5.55
C ASN A 123 10.80 18.73 5.25
N ALA A 124 10.77 17.40 5.31
CA ALA A 124 9.59 16.59 5.10
C ALA A 124 9.43 15.59 6.22
N LYS A 125 8.19 15.26 6.55
CA LYS A 125 7.84 14.29 7.60
C LYS A 125 6.68 13.41 7.14
N THR A 126 6.60 12.22 7.71
CA THR A 126 5.43 11.35 7.62
C THR A 126 4.60 11.45 8.89
N HIS A 127 3.32 11.11 8.81
CA HIS A 127 2.43 10.99 9.96
C HIS A 127 1.94 9.56 10.10
N GLU A 128 1.75 9.11 11.34
CA GLU A 128 1.15 7.80 11.65
C GLU A 128 -0.31 7.96 12.11
N ALA A 129 -0.68 9.15 12.59
CA ALA A 129 -2.01 9.41 13.11
C ALA A 129 -3.05 9.41 11.99
N VAL A 130 -4.14 8.69 12.21
CA VAL A 130 -5.32 8.71 11.36
C VAL A 130 -6.33 9.70 11.93
N THR A 131 -6.53 10.80 11.22
CA THR A 131 -7.54 11.84 11.54
C THR A 131 -8.38 12.10 10.30
N PRO A 132 -9.58 12.71 10.41
CA PRO A 132 -10.34 13.12 9.22
C PRO A 132 -9.53 13.99 8.26
N GLU A 133 -8.73 14.95 8.77
CA GLU A 133 -7.88 15.82 7.96
C GLU A 133 -6.83 15.02 7.17
N TYR A 134 -6.04 14.16 7.83
CA TYR A 134 -5.05 13.34 7.14
C TYR A 134 -5.68 12.29 6.24
N SER A 135 -6.89 11.81 6.55
CA SER A 135 -7.63 10.91 5.68
C SER A 135 -8.10 11.60 4.41
N TYR A 136 -8.55 12.86 4.48
CA TYR A 136 -8.84 13.66 3.29
C TYR A 136 -7.59 13.85 2.42
N PHE A 137 -6.47 14.23 3.03
CA PHE A 137 -5.21 14.39 2.30
C PHE A 137 -4.76 13.06 1.66
N ALA A 138 -4.92 11.93 2.36
CA ALA A 138 -4.61 10.63 1.81
C ALA A 138 -5.49 10.31 0.60
N GLY A 139 -6.80 10.49 0.72
CA GLY A 139 -7.71 10.29 -0.41
C GLY A 139 -7.30 11.13 -1.62
N ASN A 140 -7.07 12.43 -1.42
CA ASN A 140 -6.68 13.32 -2.51
C ASN A 140 -5.33 12.95 -3.13
N ALA A 141 -4.32 12.63 -2.30
CA ALA A 141 -2.98 12.29 -2.77
C ALA A 141 -2.95 10.97 -3.56
N PHE A 142 -3.60 9.90 -3.06
CA PHE A 142 -3.64 8.61 -3.75
C PHE A 142 -4.53 8.68 -5.00
N GLY A 143 -5.67 9.37 -4.94
CA GLY A 143 -6.50 9.61 -6.12
C GLY A 143 -5.76 10.40 -7.22
N HIS A 144 -5.02 11.44 -6.84
CA HIS A 144 -4.20 12.21 -7.77
C HIS A 144 -3.00 11.40 -8.29
N PHE A 145 -2.39 10.57 -7.46
CA PHE A 145 -1.32 9.67 -7.88
C PHE A 145 -1.79 8.74 -9.00
N GLU A 146 -2.95 8.10 -8.85
CA GLU A 146 -3.55 7.26 -9.88
C GLU A 146 -3.93 8.08 -11.12
N ASP A 147 -4.51 9.29 -10.97
CA ASP A 147 -4.87 10.20 -12.07
C ASP A 147 -3.66 10.57 -12.93
N MET A 148 -2.51 10.80 -12.31
CA MET A 148 -1.26 11.06 -13.02
C MET A 148 -0.77 9.85 -13.83
N LEU A 149 -1.17 8.64 -13.48
CA LEU A 149 -0.72 7.39 -14.10
C LEU A 149 -1.70 6.78 -15.11
N VAL A 150 -2.84 7.42 -15.35
CA VAL A 150 -3.88 6.91 -16.28
C VAL A 150 -3.35 6.67 -17.70
N ASP A 151 -2.45 7.52 -18.17
CA ASP A 151 -1.89 7.53 -19.51
C ASP A 151 -0.42 7.08 -19.55
N ILE A 152 0.05 6.39 -18.51
CA ILE A 152 1.41 5.83 -18.50
C ILE A 152 1.57 4.85 -19.67
N PRO A 153 2.56 5.07 -20.57
CA PRO A 153 2.71 4.23 -21.75
C PRO A 153 3.34 2.87 -21.45
N GLU A 154 4.08 2.75 -20.35
CA GLU A 154 4.77 1.52 -19.96
C GLU A 154 3.76 0.50 -19.40
N LYS A 155 3.93 -0.75 -19.80
CA LYS A 155 3.17 -1.85 -19.23
C LYS A 155 3.86 -2.38 -17.98
N LEU A 156 3.31 -2.07 -16.82
CA LEU A 156 3.84 -2.54 -15.53
C LEU A 156 3.52 -4.02 -15.28
N GLY A 157 4.38 -4.69 -14.51
CA GLY A 157 4.18 -6.05 -14.03
C GLY A 157 3.54 -6.10 -12.64
N GLU A 158 2.97 -7.25 -12.27
CA GLU A 158 2.48 -7.52 -10.91
C GLU A 158 3.66 -7.96 -10.02
N VAL A 159 4.21 -7.04 -9.22
CA VAL A 159 5.37 -7.29 -8.33
C VAL A 159 5.06 -8.34 -7.26
N ILE A 160 3.81 -8.45 -6.86
CA ILE A 160 3.28 -9.53 -6.03
C ILE A 160 2.07 -10.12 -6.78
N PRO A 161 2.24 -11.28 -7.45
CA PRO A 161 1.15 -11.88 -8.21
C PRO A 161 -0.08 -12.16 -7.34
N ASP A 162 -1.26 -11.88 -7.89
CA ASP A 162 -2.54 -12.09 -7.21
C ASP A 162 -2.66 -11.41 -5.83
N PHE A 163 -1.98 -10.27 -5.62
CA PHE A 163 -1.90 -9.63 -4.31
C PHE A 163 -3.29 -9.33 -3.73
N HIS A 164 -4.13 -8.63 -4.48
CA HIS A 164 -5.50 -8.29 -4.09
C HIS A 164 -6.55 -9.03 -4.94
N ASN A 165 -6.27 -10.27 -5.33
CA ASN A 165 -7.18 -11.14 -6.08
C ASN A 165 -8.00 -12.01 -5.11
N MET A 166 -9.28 -11.68 -4.94
CA MET A 166 -10.15 -12.38 -3.99
C MET A 166 -10.44 -13.83 -4.41
N GLU A 167 -10.57 -14.11 -5.72
CA GLU A 167 -10.77 -15.48 -6.20
C GLU A 167 -9.57 -16.37 -5.84
N PHE A 168 -8.35 -15.83 -5.97
CA PHE A 168 -7.12 -16.52 -5.57
C PHE A 168 -7.09 -16.76 -4.05
N ARG A 169 -7.48 -15.78 -3.23
CA ARG A 169 -7.54 -15.93 -1.77
C ARG A 169 -8.55 -17.00 -1.36
N MET A 170 -9.71 -17.04 -2.00
CA MET A 170 -10.71 -18.09 -1.76
C MET A 170 -10.20 -19.48 -2.21
N LYS A 171 -9.44 -19.56 -3.29
CA LYS A 171 -8.78 -20.81 -3.71
C LYS A 171 -7.79 -21.28 -2.65
N GLN A 172 -6.88 -20.39 -2.18
CA GLN A 172 -5.94 -20.72 -1.11
C GLN A 172 -6.65 -21.21 0.17
N LEU A 173 -7.75 -20.54 0.55
CA LEU A 173 -8.52 -20.94 1.73
C LEU A 173 -9.12 -22.35 1.56
N ARG A 174 -9.72 -22.68 0.41
CA ARG A 174 -10.26 -24.01 0.14
C ARG A 174 -9.15 -25.09 0.22
N GLU A 175 -8.01 -24.83 -0.39
CA GLU A 175 -6.88 -25.77 -0.38
C GLU A 175 -6.35 -26.05 1.03
N VAL A 176 -6.28 -25.02 1.89
CA VAL A 176 -5.79 -25.23 3.27
C VAL A 176 -6.83 -25.95 4.13
N ILE A 177 -8.12 -25.71 3.90
CA ILE A 177 -9.22 -26.45 4.58
C ILE A 177 -9.14 -27.94 4.24
N GLU A 178 -8.98 -28.29 2.96
CA GLU A 178 -8.87 -29.69 2.50
C GLU A 178 -7.65 -30.40 3.10
N LYS A 179 -6.51 -29.74 3.14
CA LYS A 179 -5.26 -30.27 3.69
C LYS A 179 -5.21 -30.31 5.20
N ASN A 180 -5.85 -29.34 5.86
CA ASN A 180 -5.89 -29.13 7.31
C ASN A 180 -4.53 -29.34 8.02
N PRO A 181 -3.43 -28.70 7.56
CA PRO A 181 -2.08 -29.02 8.03
C PRO A 181 -1.87 -28.74 9.52
N ALA A 182 -2.55 -27.75 10.08
CA ALA A 182 -2.50 -27.38 11.50
C ALA A 182 -3.53 -28.15 12.37
N GLY A 183 -4.46 -28.89 11.76
CA GLY A 183 -5.51 -29.62 12.49
C GLY A 183 -6.61 -28.72 13.08
N ARG A 184 -6.71 -27.45 12.66
CA ARG A 184 -7.54 -26.41 13.31
C ARG A 184 -8.93 -26.21 12.65
N VAL A 185 -9.22 -26.83 11.52
CA VAL A 185 -10.51 -26.66 10.77
C VAL A 185 -11.72 -27.08 11.60
N GLY A 186 -11.54 -28.00 12.55
CA GLY A 186 -12.59 -28.49 13.45
C GLY A 186 -12.97 -27.56 14.58
N GLU A 187 -12.24 -26.49 14.85
CA GLU A 187 -12.50 -25.54 15.93
C GLU A 187 -13.79 -24.75 15.68
N ASP A 188 -14.61 -24.56 16.73
CA ASP A 188 -15.93 -23.94 16.58
C ASP A 188 -15.84 -22.47 16.10
N ALA A 189 -14.84 -21.72 16.57
CA ALA A 189 -14.62 -20.35 16.08
C ALA A 189 -14.22 -20.32 14.59
N VAL A 190 -13.45 -21.30 14.12
CA VAL A 190 -13.10 -21.45 12.71
C VAL A 190 -14.34 -21.77 11.87
N LYS A 191 -15.19 -22.73 12.31
CA LYS A 191 -16.43 -23.08 11.61
C LYS A 191 -17.35 -21.88 11.46
N GLN A 192 -17.56 -21.11 12.55
CA GLN A 192 -18.39 -19.90 12.52
C GLN A 192 -17.86 -18.88 11.51
N LEU A 193 -16.54 -18.69 11.46
CA LEU A 193 -15.92 -17.76 10.52
C LEU A 193 -16.03 -18.25 9.07
N LEU A 194 -15.84 -19.55 8.83
CA LEU A 194 -16.04 -20.17 7.51
C LEU A 194 -17.50 -20.04 7.03
N ASP A 195 -18.48 -20.19 7.91
CA ASP A 195 -19.90 -19.99 7.61
C ASP A 195 -20.18 -18.52 7.20
N LEU A 196 -19.57 -17.54 7.87
CA LEU A 196 -19.69 -16.13 7.51
C LEU A 196 -19.05 -15.85 6.15
N ILE A 197 -17.83 -16.34 5.94
CA ILE A 197 -17.13 -16.21 4.65
C ILE A 197 -17.94 -16.84 3.51
N GLY A 198 -18.50 -18.04 3.72
CA GLY A 198 -19.26 -18.76 2.71
C GLY A 198 -20.49 -18.02 2.19
N LYS A 199 -21.13 -17.19 3.03
CA LYS A 199 -22.34 -16.44 2.65
C LYS A 199 -22.06 -15.40 1.56
N ASP A 200 -20.94 -14.70 1.63
CA ASP A 200 -20.67 -13.53 0.79
C ASP A 200 -19.50 -13.74 -0.18
N ALA A 201 -18.87 -14.93 -0.17
CA ALA A 201 -17.70 -15.24 -0.98
C ALA A 201 -17.88 -14.96 -2.48
N GLU A 202 -19.05 -15.29 -3.05
CA GLU A 202 -19.34 -15.05 -4.46
C GLU A 202 -19.44 -13.55 -4.79
N GLU A 203 -20.10 -12.78 -3.93
CA GLU A 203 -20.20 -11.32 -4.08
C GLU A 203 -18.81 -10.68 -3.98
N MET A 204 -18.02 -11.11 -3.00
CA MET A 204 -16.66 -10.55 -2.79
C MET A 204 -15.66 -10.91 -3.89
N CYS A 205 -15.93 -11.91 -4.73
CA CYS A 205 -15.16 -12.25 -5.93
C CYS A 205 -15.63 -11.49 -7.20
N LYS A 206 -16.54 -10.54 -7.11
CA LYS A 206 -17.11 -9.91 -8.32
C LYS A 206 -16.13 -9.02 -9.09
N ALA A 207 -15.12 -8.43 -8.42
CA ALA A 207 -14.15 -7.54 -9.09
C ALA A 207 -13.40 -8.25 -10.21
N GLU A 208 -12.89 -9.45 -9.97
CA GLU A 208 -12.17 -10.25 -10.95
C GLU A 208 -13.07 -10.67 -12.12
N ARG A 209 -14.34 -11.02 -11.83
CA ARG A 209 -15.33 -11.31 -12.86
C ARG A 209 -15.61 -10.08 -13.74
N MET A 210 -15.84 -8.91 -13.14
CA MET A 210 -16.05 -7.66 -13.86
C MET A 210 -14.83 -7.27 -14.71
N GLY A 211 -13.61 -7.51 -14.21
CA GLY A 211 -12.36 -7.31 -14.95
C GLY A 211 -12.29 -8.19 -16.19
N ARG A 212 -12.58 -9.49 -16.06
CA ARG A 212 -12.62 -10.43 -17.21
C ARG A 212 -13.70 -10.08 -18.24
N GLU A 213 -14.82 -9.52 -17.79
CA GLU A 213 -15.89 -9.03 -18.67
C GLU A 213 -15.58 -7.67 -19.32
N GLY A 214 -14.44 -7.06 -19.01
CA GLY A 214 -14.05 -5.75 -19.54
C GLY A 214 -14.85 -4.57 -18.97
N LYS A 215 -15.61 -4.80 -17.89
CA LYS A 215 -16.41 -3.75 -17.21
C LYS A 215 -15.60 -2.92 -16.23
N LEU A 216 -14.57 -3.52 -15.64
CA LEU A 216 -13.68 -2.90 -14.68
C LEU A 216 -12.24 -2.89 -15.22
N PRO A 217 -11.67 -1.72 -15.54
CA PRO A 217 -10.32 -1.63 -16.07
C PRO A 217 -9.29 -1.84 -14.97
N LYS A 218 -8.13 -2.43 -15.33
CA LYS A 218 -6.93 -2.36 -14.49
C LYS A 218 -6.34 -0.95 -14.58
N ARG A 219 -5.93 -0.42 -13.44
CA ARG A 219 -5.23 0.86 -13.26
C ARG A 219 -3.86 0.59 -12.65
N VAL A 220 -2.98 1.59 -12.69
CA VAL A 220 -1.77 1.55 -11.87
C VAL A 220 -2.14 2.04 -10.49
N CYS A 221 -2.12 1.14 -9.51
CA CYS A 221 -2.46 1.40 -8.12
C CYS A 221 -1.20 1.31 -7.24
N HIS A 222 -1.24 1.98 -6.09
CA HIS A 222 -0.17 1.92 -5.08
C HIS A 222 -0.17 0.59 -4.34
N CYS A 223 -1.33 0.05 -4.04
CA CYS A 223 -1.60 -1.23 -3.37
C CYS A 223 -1.08 -1.37 -1.92
N ASP A 224 -0.67 -0.27 -1.28
CA ASP A 224 -0.34 -0.19 0.16
C ASP A 224 -0.62 1.23 0.66
N THR A 225 -1.89 1.61 0.62
CA THR A 225 -2.31 2.98 0.94
C THR A 225 -2.48 3.17 2.44
N LYS A 226 -1.72 4.09 3.00
CA LYS A 226 -1.76 4.47 4.42
C LYS A 226 -1.17 5.87 4.61
N VAL A 227 -1.53 6.54 5.73
CA VAL A 227 -1.10 7.92 6.00
C VAL A 227 0.42 8.06 5.99
N ASN A 228 1.15 7.09 6.53
CA ASN A 228 2.62 7.14 6.58
C ASN A 228 3.32 6.87 5.24
N ASN A 229 2.57 6.56 4.17
CA ASN A 229 3.08 6.49 2.80
C ASN A 229 2.91 7.81 2.03
N MET A 230 2.70 8.90 2.75
CA MET A 230 2.75 10.27 2.24
C MET A 230 3.79 11.09 3.01
N MET A 231 4.46 11.99 2.31
CA MET A 231 5.30 13.01 2.90
C MET A 231 4.59 14.36 2.93
N PHE A 232 4.82 15.09 4.01
CA PHE A 232 4.26 16.43 4.25
C PHE A 232 5.39 17.44 4.44
N ASP A 233 5.16 18.69 4.02
CA ASP A 233 6.03 19.81 4.34
C ASP A 233 5.85 20.29 5.80
N GLU A 234 6.55 21.36 6.16
CA GLU A 234 6.49 21.92 7.52
C GLU A 234 5.14 22.59 7.80
N GLU A 235 4.45 23.07 6.76
CA GLU A 235 3.12 23.66 6.81
C GLU A 235 1.98 22.63 6.82
N GLY A 236 2.29 21.35 6.61
CA GLY A 236 1.33 20.23 6.61
C GLY A 236 0.69 19.93 5.25
N HIS A 237 1.21 20.50 4.15
CA HIS A 237 0.76 20.14 2.82
C HIS A 237 1.41 18.85 2.34
N VAL A 238 0.67 18.05 1.58
CA VAL A 238 1.20 16.81 0.97
C VAL A 238 2.24 17.16 -0.09
N LEU A 239 3.43 16.57 0.04
CA LEU A 239 4.52 16.69 -0.93
C LEU A 239 4.44 15.60 -2.01
N CYS A 240 4.51 14.33 -1.60
CA CYS A 240 4.47 13.20 -2.50
C CYS A 240 4.04 11.91 -1.80
N VAL A 241 3.63 10.95 -2.61
CA VAL A 241 3.43 9.54 -2.23
C VAL A 241 4.78 8.83 -2.26
N ILE A 242 5.03 7.99 -1.26
CA ILE A 242 6.27 7.22 -1.09
C ILE A 242 5.96 5.73 -0.93
N ASP A 243 7.02 4.90 -0.78
CA ASP A 243 6.92 3.44 -0.62
C ASP A 243 6.24 2.75 -1.83
N LEU A 244 6.84 2.97 -3.01
CA LEU A 244 6.29 2.51 -4.29
C LEU A 244 6.53 1.02 -4.59
N ASP A 245 6.88 0.21 -3.60
CA ASP A 245 7.26 -1.20 -3.78
C ASP A 245 6.10 -2.09 -4.25
N THR A 246 4.89 -1.68 -3.97
CA THR A 246 3.68 -2.41 -4.35
C THR A 246 2.95 -1.79 -5.53
N VAL A 247 3.57 -0.80 -6.20
CA VAL A 247 2.94 -0.16 -7.37
C VAL A 247 2.87 -1.15 -8.54
N MET A 248 1.64 -1.51 -8.91
CA MET A 248 1.37 -2.51 -9.94
C MET A 248 -0.02 -2.32 -10.56
N PRO A 249 -0.34 -3.03 -11.67
CA PRO A 249 -1.68 -3.05 -12.22
C PRO A 249 -2.67 -3.71 -11.25
N SER A 250 -3.70 -2.98 -10.85
CA SER A 250 -4.79 -3.49 -10.01
C SER A 250 -6.11 -2.79 -10.35
N PHE A 251 -7.18 -3.09 -9.63
CA PHE A 251 -8.39 -2.28 -9.66
C PHE A 251 -8.25 -1.12 -8.66
N VAL A 252 -8.85 0.03 -8.94
CA VAL A 252 -8.87 1.19 -8.01
C VAL A 252 -9.34 0.82 -6.60
N PHE A 253 -10.04 -0.28 -6.47
CA PHE A 253 -10.48 -0.85 -5.20
C PHE A 253 -9.31 -1.17 -4.27
N SER A 254 -8.13 -1.47 -4.81
CA SER A 254 -6.92 -1.75 -4.02
C SER A 254 -6.51 -0.54 -3.19
N ASP A 255 -6.46 0.64 -3.79
CA ASP A 255 -6.05 1.84 -3.08
C ASP A 255 -7.17 2.39 -2.20
N TYR A 256 -8.39 2.44 -2.74
CA TYR A 256 -9.53 2.93 -1.98
C TYR A 256 -9.90 2.05 -0.78
N GLY A 257 -9.95 0.73 -0.99
CA GLY A 257 -10.38 -0.21 0.05
C GLY A 257 -9.31 -0.48 1.11
N ASP A 258 -8.04 -0.56 0.74
CA ASP A 258 -6.97 -0.87 1.69
C ASP A 258 -6.76 0.25 2.71
N PHE A 259 -6.80 1.51 2.27
CA PHE A 259 -6.78 2.63 3.21
C PHE A 259 -7.92 2.55 4.23
N LEU A 260 -9.15 2.39 3.76
CA LEU A 260 -10.33 2.40 4.62
C LEU A 260 -10.40 1.18 5.55
N ARG A 261 -9.88 0.02 5.13
CA ARG A 261 -9.77 -1.16 5.99
C ARG A 261 -8.96 -0.88 7.26
N SER A 262 -7.85 -0.17 7.13
CA SER A 262 -6.99 0.14 8.27
C SER A 262 -7.40 1.42 8.99
N ALA A 263 -7.72 2.47 8.25
CA ALA A 263 -7.98 3.80 8.79
C ALA A 263 -9.38 3.96 9.39
N ALA A 264 -10.39 3.31 8.82
CA ALA A 264 -11.77 3.41 9.31
C ALA A 264 -12.16 2.29 10.30
N ASN A 265 -11.24 1.44 10.70
CA ASN A 265 -11.42 0.56 11.86
C ASN A 265 -11.17 1.35 13.15
N THR A 266 -12.10 1.30 14.09
CA THR A 266 -11.97 2.02 15.37
C THR A 266 -10.94 1.43 16.33
N THR A 267 -10.42 0.24 16.02
CA THR A 267 -9.42 -0.44 16.85
C THR A 267 -8.29 -1.04 16.00
N ALA A 268 -7.24 -1.50 16.66
CA ALA A 268 -6.16 -2.23 15.99
C ALA A 268 -6.68 -3.55 15.38
N GLU A 269 -6.10 -3.97 14.27
CA GLU A 269 -6.51 -5.20 13.58
C GLU A 269 -6.29 -6.49 14.38
N ASP A 270 -5.48 -6.42 15.44
CA ASP A 270 -5.17 -7.51 16.35
C ASP A 270 -5.85 -7.38 17.73
N ASP A 271 -6.82 -6.46 17.87
CA ASP A 271 -7.64 -6.38 19.08
C ASP A 271 -8.56 -7.61 19.16
N PRO A 272 -8.45 -8.43 20.22
CA PRO A 272 -9.26 -9.63 20.36
C PRO A 272 -10.71 -9.35 20.82
N ASP A 273 -11.04 -8.13 21.23
CA ASP A 273 -12.40 -7.75 21.64
C ASP A 273 -13.20 -7.18 20.46
N MET A 274 -14.07 -8.01 19.91
CA MET A 274 -14.91 -7.64 18.76
C MET A 274 -15.90 -6.51 19.07
N SER A 275 -16.18 -6.20 20.35
CA SER A 275 -17.05 -5.09 20.73
C SER A 275 -16.42 -3.71 20.50
N HIS A 276 -15.10 -3.65 20.40
CA HIS A 276 -14.36 -2.42 20.06
C HIS A 276 -14.39 -2.10 18.57
N VAL A 277 -14.68 -3.11 17.73
CA VAL A 277 -14.62 -2.96 16.26
C VAL A 277 -15.89 -2.27 15.76
N ALA A 278 -15.71 -1.10 15.17
CA ALA A 278 -16.76 -0.35 14.49
C ALA A 278 -16.20 0.34 13.23
N PHE A 279 -17.08 0.77 12.36
CA PHE A 279 -16.73 1.54 11.17
C PHE A 279 -16.78 3.05 11.46
N ASN A 280 -15.68 3.75 11.21
CA ASN A 280 -15.56 5.18 11.44
C ASN A 280 -16.05 5.96 10.20
N GLU A 281 -17.29 6.47 10.26
CA GLU A 281 -17.89 7.24 9.17
C GLU A 281 -17.16 8.54 8.86
N GLU A 282 -16.59 9.23 9.86
CA GLU A 282 -15.90 10.51 9.64
C GLU A 282 -14.63 10.30 8.80
N ILE A 283 -13.88 9.24 9.11
CA ILE A 283 -12.70 8.85 8.34
C ILE A 283 -13.10 8.44 6.92
N PHE A 284 -14.15 7.63 6.78
CA PHE A 284 -14.69 7.24 5.48
C PHE A 284 -15.06 8.46 4.65
N LYS A 285 -15.85 9.40 5.21
CA LYS A 285 -16.31 10.60 4.51
C LYS A 285 -15.15 11.48 4.08
N ALA A 286 -14.19 11.71 4.97
CA ALA A 286 -13.03 12.54 4.68
C ALA A 286 -12.17 11.94 3.56
N PHE A 287 -11.82 10.66 3.66
CA PHE A 287 -11.03 9.97 2.64
C PHE A 287 -11.75 9.94 1.30
N THR A 288 -13.05 9.57 1.29
CA THR A 288 -13.87 9.47 0.09
C THR A 288 -13.95 10.80 -0.66
N ARG A 289 -14.18 11.91 0.05
CA ARG A 289 -14.18 13.23 -0.54
C ARG A 289 -12.85 13.53 -1.23
N GLY A 290 -11.74 13.39 -0.49
CA GLY A 290 -10.41 13.61 -1.06
C GLY A 290 -10.12 12.73 -2.26
N TYR A 291 -10.46 11.44 -2.18
CA TYR A 291 -10.21 10.49 -3.26
C TYR A 291 -10.99 10.82 -4.53
N ILE A 292 -12.29 11.13 -4.43
CA ILE A 292 -13.11 11.52 -5.58
C ILE A 292 -12.61 12.83 -6.19
N GLU A 293 -12.18 13.80 -5.39
CA GLU A 293 -11.58 15.05 -5.89
C GLU A 293 -10.25 14.82 -6.63
N GLY A 294 -9.40 13.91 -6.14
CA GLY A 294 -8.11 13.56 -6.74
C GLY A 294 -8.24 12.65 -7.96
N ALA A 295 -9.07 11.63 -7.89
CA ALA A 295 -9.21 10.57 -8.91
C ALA A 295 -10.21 10.96 -10.01
N ARG A 296 -9.84 11.92 -10.85
CA ARG A 296 -10.71 12.49 -11.91
C ARG A 296 -11.01 11.54 -13.05
N PHE A 297 -10.27 10.46 -13.15
CA PHE A 297 -10.38 9.42 -14.17
C PHE A 297 -11.48 8.40 -13.91
N LEU A 298 -12.04 8.37 -12.69
CA LEU A 298 -12.99 7.34 -12.27
C LEU A 298 -14.18 7.25 -13.24
N THR A 299 -14.44 6.06 -13.72
CA THR A 299 -15.63 5.74 -14.50
C THR A 299 -16.85 5.57 -13.61
N PRO A 300 -18.08 5.70 -14.13
CA PRO A 300 -19.29 5.44 -13.36
C PRO A 300 -19.28 4.05 -12.68
N VAL A 301 -18.79 3.03 -13.39
CA VAL A 301 -18.71 1.65 -12.85
C VAL A 301 -17.74 1.56 -11.68
N GLU A 302 -16.59 2.22 -11.75
CA GLU A 302 -15.63 2.27 -10.65
C GLU A 302 -16.26 2.96 -9.44
N THR A 303 -16.87 4.14 -9.63
CA THR A 303 -17.46 4.92 -8.53
C THR A 303 -18.66 4.23 -7.87
N GLU A 304 -19.56 3.62 -8.66
CA GLU A 304 -20.71 2.86 -8.14
C GLU A 304 -20.29 1.66 -7.27
N ASN A 305 -19.08 1.13 -7.49
CA ASN A 305 -18.52 0.01 -6.76
C ASN A 305 -17.52 0.38 -5.65
N LEU A 306 -17.31 1.66 -5.34
CA LEU A 306 -16.47 2.06 -4.20
C LEU A 306 -16.97 1.51 -2.84
N PRO A 307 -18.30 1.48 -2.53
CA PRO A 307 -18.78 0.83 -1.30
C PRO A 307 -18.41 -0.65 -1.22
N TYR A 308 -18.47 -1.35 -2.35
CA TYR A 308 -18.01 -2.74 -2.41
C TYR A 308 -16.50 -2.85 -2.08
N ALA A 309 -15.66 -1.92 -2.55
CA ALA A 309 -14.22 -1.93 -2.23
C ALA A 309 -13.98 -1.81 -0.72
N VAL A 310 -14.74 -0.96 -0.01
CA VAL A 310 -14.65 -0.82 1.45
C VAL A 310 -14.97 -2.13 2.16
N ALA A 311 -15.96 -2.90 1.66
CA ALA A 311 -16.32 -4.20 2.21
C ALA A 311 -15.33 -5.31 1.81
N LEU A 312 -14.80 -5.28 0.57
CA LEU A 312 -13.89 -6.29 0.03
C LEU A 312 -12.61 -6.43 0.86
N PHE A 313 -12.01 -5.32 1.29
CA PHE A 313 -10.69 -5.38 1.92
C PHE A 313 -10.69 -6.00 3.32
N PRO A 314 -11.58 -5.67 4.27
CA PRO A 314 -11.66 -6.39 5.53
C PRO A 314 -12.08 -7.86 5.33
N PHE A 315 -12.97 -8.16 4.38
CA PHE A 315 -13.33 -9.53 4.04
C PHE A 315 -12.10 -10.32 3.55
N MET A 316 -11.36 -9.77 2.57
CA MET A 316 -10.14 -10.39 2.04
C MET A 316 -9.10 -10.61 3.13
N GLN A 317 -8.90 -9.62 4.00
CA GLN A 317 -7.91 -9.73 5.06
C GLN A 317 -8.32 -10.75 6.13
N SER A 318 -9.61 -10.85 6.45
CA SER A 318 -10.14 -11.93 7.27
C SER A 318 -9.81 -13.31 6.69
N VAL A 319 -10.05 -13.49 5.38
CA VAL A 319 -9.73 -14.75 4.66
C VAL A 319 -8.22 -15.05 4.70
N ARG A 320 -7.36 -14.03 4.52
CA ARG A 320 -5.91 -14.18 4.55
C ARG A 320 -5.38 -14.57 5.93
N PHE A 321 -5.86 -13.93 7.01
CA PHE A 321 -5.48 -14.28 8.36
C PHE A 321 -5.97 -15.68 8.75
N LEU A 322 -7.19 -16.04 8.35
CA LEU A 322 -7.72 -17.38 8.58
C LEU A 322 -6.91 -18.46 7.83
N TRP A 323 -6.54 -18.16 6.57
CA TRP A 323 -5.68 -19.04 5.79
C TRP A 323 -4.33 -19.28 6.49
N ASP A 324 -3.68 -18.25 7.00
CA ASP A 324 -2.41 -18.39 7.70
C ASP A 324 -2.57 -19.15 9.02
N TYR A 325 -3.64 -18.88 9.78
CA TYR A 325 -3.97 -19.63 10.99
C TYR A 325 -4.13 -21.13 10.69
N LEU A 326 -4.87 -21.47 9.66
CA LEU A 326 -5.08 -22.86 9.23
C LEU A 326 -3.81 -23.49 8.62
N SER A 327 -2.90 -22.68 8.10
CA SER A 327 -1.61 -23.12 7.57
C SER A 327 -0.57 -23.41 8.66
N GLY A 328 -0.76 -22.88 9.88
CA GLY A 328 0.17 -23.02 11.02
C GLY A 328 0.94 -21.76 11.37
N ASP A 329 0.44 -20.58 11.04
CA ASP A 329 0.99 -19.27 11.40
C ASP A 329 2.41 -19.02 10.83
N HIS A 330 2.58 -19.17 9.53
CA HIS A 330 3.89 -19.06 8.88
C HIS A 330 4.14 -17.70 8.22
N TYR A 331 3.08 -16.97 7.84
CA TYR A 331 3.20 -15.73 7.07
C TYR A 331 3.35 -14.52 7.98
N TRP A 332 2.45 -14.35 8.97
CA TRP A 332 2.51 -13.24 9.90
C TRP A 332 3.13 -13.63 11.24
N LYS A 333 3.91 -12.73 11.83
CA LYS A 333 4.43 -12.91 13.19
C LYS A 333 3.27 -12.92 14.20
N CYS A 334 3.16 -14.00 14.96
CA CYS A 334 2.17 -14.17 16.02
C CYS A 334 2.77 -13.89 17.39
N LYS A 335 2.02 -13.16 18.24
CA LYS A 335 2.36 -12.90 19.64
C LYS A 335 1.88 -14.05 20.57
N TYR A 336 0.85 -14.78 20.13
CA TYR A 336 0.22 -15.91 20.87
C TYR A 336 -0.49 -16.86 19.88
N PRO A 337 -0.90 -18.07 20.30
CA PRO A 337 -1.37 -19.11 19.37
C PRO A 337 -2.63 -18.78 18.56
N GLN A 338 -3.56 -17.94 19.06
CA GLN A 338 -4.79 -17.54 18.35
C GLN A 338 -4.67 -16.20 17.66
N HIS A 339 -3.50 -15.57 17.59
CA HIS A 339 -3.35 -14.20 17.13
C HIS A 339 -3.92 -13.97 15.72
N ASN A 340 -3.64 -14.86 14.76
CA ASN A 340 -4.22 -14.75 13.41
C ASN A 340 -5.71 -15.07 13.36
N LEU A 341 -6.23 -15.92 14.25
CA LEU A 341 -7.66 -16.15 14.38
C LEU A 341 -8.40 -14.91 14.90
N ASP A 342 -7.84 -14.24 15.91
CA ASP A 342 -8.40 -12.99 16.43
C ASP A 342 -8.36 -11.87 15.40
N ARG A 343 -7.27 -11.75 14.64
CA ARG A 343 -7.19 -10.85 13.48
C ARG A 343 -8.25 -11.17 12.43
N ALA A 344 -8.43 -12.44 12.09
CA ALA A 344 -9.45 -12.85 11.13
C ALA A 344 -10.87 -12.49 11.60
N ARG A 345 -11.16 -12.67 12.90
CA ARG A 345 -12.45 -12.30 13.51
C ARG A 345 -12.65 -10.78 13.54
N ASN A 346 -11.61 -10.03 13.89
CA ASN A 346 -11.61 -8.57 13.90
C ASN A 346 -11.98 -8.03 12.50
N GLN A 347 -11.29 -8.50 11.46
CA GLN A 347 -11.56 -8.07 10.10
C GLN A 347 -12.94 -8.51 9.58
N MET A 348 -13.42 -9.68 9.99
CA MET A 348 -14.80 -10.11 9.67
C MET A 348 -15.84 -9.23 10.39
N ARG A 349 -15.60 -8.83 11.63
CA ARG A 349 -16.48 -7.91 12.34
C ARG A 349 -16.48 -6.53 11.67
N LEU A 350 -15.31 -6.03 11.26
CA LEU A 350 -15.24 -4.78 10.50
C LEU A 350 -16.01 -4.87 9.17
N TYR A 351 -15.88 -5.99 8.44
CA TYR A 351 -16.66 -6.25 7.24
C TYR A 351 -18.17 -6.14 7.51
N GLN A 352 -18.66 -6.75 8.59
CA GLN A 352 -20.07 -6.66 8.97
C GLN A 352 -20.49 -5.22 9.27
N CYS A 353 -19.69 -4.48 10.04
CA CYS A 353 -19.93 -3.06 10.30
C CYS A 353 -20.00 -2.22 9.01
N VAL A 354 -19.08 -2.46 8.07
CA VAL A 354 -19.08 -1.78 6.76
C VAL A 354 -20.38 -2.08 6.00
N ARG A 355 -20.84 -3.34 5.97
CA ARG A 355 -22.08 -3.73 5.29
C ARG A 355 -23.33 -3.07 5.90
N GLU A 356 -23.32 -2.84 7.22
CA GLU A 356 -24.39 -2.11 7.92
C GLU A 356 -24.49 -0.64 7.45
N HIS A 357 -23.44 -0.07 6.82
CA HIS A 357 -23.36 1.32 6.36
C HIS A 357 -23.42 1.47 4.82
N ASP A 358 -23.76 0.42 4.06
CA ASP A 358 -23.73 0.43 2.59
C ASP A 358 -24.57 1.57 1.98
N ASP A 359 -25.80 1.78 2.48
CA ASP A 359 -26.69 2.85 1.97
C ASP A 359 -26.08 4.25 2.22
N MET A 360 -25.56 4.51 3.42
CA MET A 360 -24.90 5.77 3.77
C MET A 360 -23.69 6.03 2.87
N MET A 361 -22.87 4.99 2.62
CA MET A 361 -21.70 5.13 1.75
C MET A 361 -22.10 5.48 0.32
N ARG A 362 -23.14 4.81 -0.22
CA ARG A 362 -23.66 5.08 -1.57
C ARG A 362 -24.21 6.49 -1.71
N GLU A 363 -24.94 6.96 -0.72
CA GLU A 363 -25.51 8.31 -0.71
C GLU A 363 -24.39 9.35 -0.69
N TYR A 364 -23.45 9.23 0.23
CA TYR A 364 -22.33 10.17 0.36
C TYR A 364 -21.43 10.22 -0.89
N ILE A 365 -21.14 9.08 -1.52
CA ILE A 365 -20.36 9.04 -2.78
C ILE A 365 -21.10 9.81 -3.89
N LYS A 366 -22.43 9.67 -4.00
CA LYS A 366 -23.24 10.43 -4.96
C LYS A 366 -23.19 11.94 -4.69
N GLU A 367 -23.25 12.35 -3.43
CA GLU A 367 -23.10 13.76 -3.04
C GLU A 367 -21.75 14.32 -3.51
N CYS A 368 -20.63 13.64 -3.20
CA CYS A 368 -19.30 14.04 -3.64
C CYS A 368 -19.19 14.17 -5.17
N GLN A 369 -19.80 13.24 -5.94
CA GLN A 369 -19.82 13.30 -7.40
C GLN A 369 -20.60 14.52 -7.92
N GLN A 370 -21.73 14.84 -7.31
CA GLN A 370 -22.55 16.00 -7.71
C GLN A 370 -21.83 17.31 -7.45
N GLU A 371 -21.18 17.46 -6.29
CA GLU A 371 -20.35 18.61 -5.95
C GLU A 371 -19.20 18.79 -6.95
N GLN A 372 -18.48 17.71 -7.29
CA GLN A 372 -17.38 17.73 -8.25
C GLN A 372 -17.85 18.18 -9.66
N ASN A 373 -19.03 17.73 -10.10
CA ASN A 373 -19.58 18.10 -11.40
C ASN A 373 -20.04 19.57 -11.42
N THR A 374 -20.53 20.09 -10.31
CA THR A 374 -20.96 21.50 -10.19
C THR A 374 -19.77 22.46 -10.24
N CYS A 375 -18.61 22.07 -9.72
CA CYS A 375 -17.39 22.89 -9.77
C CYS A 375 -16.70 22.90 -11.15
N LYS A 376 -17.07 22.01 -12.07
CA LYS A 376 -16.52 21.93 -13.44
C LYS A 376 -17.33 22.70 -14.48
N GLY A 377 -18.51 23.19 -14.16
CA GLY A 377 -19.39 24.01 -15.01
C GLY A 377 -19.28 25.50 -14.73
#